data_7357df619b94a96f244ddc8ec2666d99
#
_entry.id   7357df619b94a96f244ddc8ec2666d99
#
_cell.length_a   1.000
_cell.length_b   1.000
_cell.length_c   1.000
_cell.angle_alpha   90.00
_cell.angle_beta   90.00
_cell.angle_gamma   90.00
#
_symmetry.space_group_name_H-M   'P 1'
#
loop_
_entity.id
_entity.type
_entity.pdbx_description
1 polymer ?
#
loop_
_entity_poly.entity_id
_entity_poly.type
_entity_poly.pdbx_seq_one_letter_code
_entity_poly.pdbx_strand_id
1 'polypeptide(L)'
;LRQMKQGKAQVLIGTQMIAKGLDFPNITLTGIINADLGLYLPDYRAGERTFQELTQVAGRTGRGHKPGTVILQTKLADHPVMQAVLAQDYDMFYKHEIQVRKMIGYPPFFHLMQIVISASDRDRALEGITELTENLRALMLEDPINGACYVPFTNDESALGNPARQVTLLGPSAAPLERIRNRWRFQLILKAPYLPTLLTVGNWCKNYRFSSRKSKSLRLTVDVDPENIL
;
A
#
# COMPACT_ATOMS: atom_id res chain seq x y z
N LEU A 1 -18.95 26.14 -0.31
CA LEU A 1 -19.28 25.72 1.06
C LEU A 1 -20.23 26.73 1.75
N ARG A 2 -19.92 28.04 1.73
CA ARG A 2 -20.76 29.08 2.35
C ARG A 2 -22.20 29.10 1.79
N GLN A 3 -22.35 28.95 0.47
CA GLN A 3 -23.67 28.90 -0.19
C GLN A 3 -24.48 27.67 0.20
N MET A 4 -23.81 26.51 0.37
CA MET A 4 -24.46 25.29 0.85
C MET A 4 -24.97 25.45 2.29
N LYS A 5 -24.17 26.01 3.18
CA LYS A 5 -24.58 26.32 4.57
C LYS A 5 -25.74 27.30 4.65
N GLN A 6 -25.84 28.22 3.69
CA GLN A 6 -26.91 29.21 3.60
C GLN A 6 -28.17 28.70 2.87
N GLY A 7 -28.17 27.43 2.43
CA GLY A 7 -29.29 26.86 1.66
C GLY A 7 -29.42 27.42 0.23
N LYS A 8 -28.43 28.17 -0.25
CA LYS A 8 -28.44 28.77 -1.60
C LYS A 8 -27.95 27.78 -2.68
N ALA A 9 -27.23 26.73 -2.30
CA ALA A 9 -26.81 25.66 -3.17
C ALA A 9 -27.51 24.35 -2.71
N GLN A 10 -28.08 23.62 -3.66
CA GLN A 10 -28.78 22.38 -3.39
C GLN A 10 -27.91 21.14 -3.65
N VAL A 11 -26.87 21.27 -4.47
CA VAL A 11 -25.98 20.17 -4.84
C VAL A 11 -24.54 20.59 -4.59
N LEU A 12 -23.77 19.70 -3.99
CA LEU A 12 -22.34 19.82 -3.79
C LEU A 12 -21.63 18.68 -4.51
N ILE A 13 -20.74 19.02 -5.43
CA ILE A 13 -19.92 18.05 -6.18
C ILE A 13 -18.46 18.23 -5.78
N GLY A 14 -17.76 17.14 -5.55
CA GLY A 14 -16.34 17.16 -5.26
C GLY A 14 -15.74 15.79 -5.01
N THR A 15 -14.50 15.78 -4.55
CA THR A 15 -13.75 14.56 -4.22
C THR A 15 -13.87 14.22 -2.74
N GLN A 16 -13.16 13.18 -2.28
CA GLN A 16 -13.05 12.76 -0.87
C GLN A 16 -12.74 13.91 0.10
N MET A 17 -12.06 14.97 -0.35
CA MET A 17 -11.76 16.14 0.49
C MET A 17 -13.02 16.82 1.02
N ILE A 18 -14.15 16.71 0.32
CA ILE A 18 -15.44 17.25 0.78
C ILE A 18 -15.98 16.42 1.96
N ALA A 19 -15.71 15.12 1.97
CA ALA A 19 -16.12 14.24 3.06
C ALA A 19 -15.34 14.49 4.36
N LYS A 20 -14.11 15.01 4.27
CA LYS A 20 -13.26 15.29 5.44
C LYS A 20 -13.56 16.67 6.01
N GLY A 21 -14.09 16.71 7.24
CA GLY A 21 -14.23 17.96 8.01
C GLY A 21 -15.45 18.82 7.71
N LEU A 22 -16.34 18.42 6.81
CA LEU A 22 -17.58 19.16 6.54
C LEU A 22 -18.77 18.51 7.22
N ASP A 23 -19.52 19.31 7.96
CA ASP A 23 -20.78 18.92 8.56
C ASP A 23 -21.92 19.72 7.92
N PHE A 24 -22.80 18.98 7.24
CA PHE A 24 -24.00 19.52 6.63
C PHE A 24 -25.22 18.72 7.13
N PRO A 25 -25.88 19.16 8.20
CA PRO A 25 -26.94 18.38 8.84
C PRO A 25 -28.17 18.14 7.94
N ASN A 26 -28.31 18.90 6.85
CA ASN A 26 -29.44 18.82 5.93
C ASN A 26 -29.19 18.00 4.66
N ILE A 27 -28.08 17.25 4.58
CA ILE A 27 -27.85 16.34 3.44
C ILE A 27 -28.77 15.13 3.58
N THR A 28 -29.66 14.98 2.61
CA THR A 28 -30.62 13.86 2.52
C THR A 28 -30.22 12.80 1.49
N LEU A 29 -29.34 13.17 0.55
CA LEU A 29 -28.84 12.26 -0.49
C LEU A 29 -27.34 12.44 -0.69
N THR A 30 -26.62 11.32 -0.66
CA THR A 30 -25.20 11.27 -1.05
C THR A 30 -25.02 10.23 -2.15
N GLY A 31 -24.48 10.65 -3.30
CA GLY A 31 -24.08 9.77 -4.39
C GLY A 31 -22.56 9.60 -4.42
N ILE A 32 -22.07 8.37 -4.42
CA ILE A 32 -20.65 8.06 -4.58
C ILE A 32 -20.45 7.39 -5.94
N ILE A 33 -19.75 8.09 -6.82
CA ILE A 33 -19.47 7.65 -8.18
C ILE A 33 -18.15 6.88 -8.17
N ASN A 34 -18.10 5.72 -8.86
CA ASN A 34 -16.93 4.85 -8.93
C ASN A 34 -16.39 4.49 -7.52
N ALA A 35 -17.25 3.96 -6.67
CA ALA A 35 -16.93 3.62 -5.28
C ALA A 35 -15.78 2.60 -5.16
N ASP A 36 -15.56 1.80 -6.20
CA ASP A 36 -14.51 0.77 -6.29
C ASP A 36 -13.14 1.30 -6.74
N LEU A 37 -13.01 2.58 -7.06
CA LEU A 37 -11.74 3.13 -7.57
C LEU A 37 -10.57 2.89 -6.62
N GLY A 38 -10.79 3.00 -5.31
CA GLY A 38 -9.77 2.75 -4.29
C GLY A 38 -9.26 1.31 -4.26
N LEU A 39 -10.09 0.33 -4.65
CA LEU A 39 -9.73 -1.09 -4.64
C LEU A 39 -8.73 -1.48 -5.73
N TYR A 40 -8.62 -0.68 -6.79
CA TYR A 40 -7.65 -0.92 -7.86
C TYR A 40 -6.26 -0.37 -7.57
N LEU A 41 -6.08 0.32 -6.45
CA LEU A 41 -4.75 0.82 -6.07
C LEU A 41 -3.85 -0.35 -5.67
N PRO A 42 -2.60 -0.39 -6.15
CA PRO A 42 -1.65 -1.44 -5.81
C PRO A 42 -1.05 -1.21 -4.41
N ASP A 43 -1.91 -1.25 -3.39
CA ASP A 43 -1.57 -1.07 -1.99
C ASP A 43 -2.30 -2.11 -1.15
N TYR A 44 -1.61 -2.76 -0.22
CA TYR A 44 -2.22 -3.77 0.65
C TYR A 44 -3.32 -3.22 1.56
N ARG A 45 -3.36 -1.90 1.77
CA ARG A 45 -4.41 -1.19 2.50
C ARG A 45 -5.54 -0.67 1.63
N ALA A 46 -5.55 -1.00 0.33
CA ALA A 46 -6.57 -0.50 -0.60
C ALA A 46 -7.99 -0.81 -0.12
N GLY A 47 -8.24 -2.05 0.31
CA GLY A 47 -9.53 -2.46 0.89
C GLY A 47 -9.88 -1.69 2.15
N GLU A 48 -8.95 -1.58 3.10
CA GLU A 48 -9.14 -0.86 4.37
C GLU A 48 -9.47 0.62 4.14
N ARG A 49 -8.71 1.29 3.27
CA ARG A 49 -8.96 2.70 2.95
C ARG A 49 -10.28 2.91 2.26
N THR A 50 -10.61 2.04 1.29
CA THR A 50 -11.90 2.11 0.60
C THR A 50 -13.06 1.94 1.57
N PHE A 51 -12.99 0.94 2.47
CA PHE A 51 -14.00 0.75 3.51
C PHE A 51 -14.16 1.99 4.39
N GLN A 52 -13.04 2.53 4.90
CA GLN A 52 -13.04 3.71 5.77
C GLN A 52 -13.62 4.93 5.07
N GLU A 53 -13.22 5.18 3.83
CA GLU A 53 -13.68 6.33 3.05
C GLU A 53 -15.17 6.26 2.74
N LEU A 54 -15.65 5.11 2.26
CA LEU A 54 -17.06 4.93 1.92
C LEU A 54 -17.94 4.99 3.15
N THR A 55 -17.54 4.37 4.26
CA THR A 55 -18.26 4.42 5.53
C THR A 55 -18.27 5.83 6.10
N GLN A 56 -17.17 6.57 6.00
CA GLN A 56 -17.10 7.96 6.44
C GLN A 56 -18.06 8.86 5.66
N VAL A 57 -18.13 8.69 4.33
CA VAL A 57 -19.04 9.45 3.46
C VAL A 57 -20.49 9.08 3.77
N ALA A 58 -20.79 7.78 3.88
CA ALA A 58 -22.12 7.29 4.22
C ALA A 58 -22.62 7.86 5.57
N GLY A 59 -21.77 7.85 6.58
CA GLY A 59 -22.07 8.37 7.92
C GLY A 59 -22.28 9.89 8.00
N ARG A 60 -22.13 10.63 6.91
CA ARG A 60 -22.44 12.07 6.83
C ARG A 60 -23.86 12.38 6.39
N THR A 61 -24.56 11.40 5.86
CA THR A 61 -25.92 11.53 5.33
C THR A 61 -26.94 11.25 6.44
N GLY A 62 -28.02 12.04 6.51
CA GLY A 62 -29.11 11.79 7.46
C GLY A 62 -28.83 12.21 8.91
N ARG A 63 -27.90 13.12 9.17
CA ARG A 63 -27.61 13.62 10.52
C ARG A 63 -28.63 14.62 11.07
N GLY A 64 -29.56 15.09 10.25
CA GLY A 64 -30.61 16.01 10.64
C GLY A 64 -31.91 15.28 10.97
N HIS A 65 -33.02 16.03 10.95
CA HIS A 65 -34.35 15.49 11.23
C HIS A 65 -34.93 14.65 10.06
N LYS A 66 -34.26 14.63 8.89
CA LYS A 66 -34.70 13.88 7.72
C LYS A 66 -33.84 12.65 7.54
N PRO A 67 -34.42 11.49 7.18
CA PRO A 67 -33.63 10.32 6.84
C PRO A 67 -32.76 10.60 5.60
N GLY A 68 -31.58 10.02 5.58
CA GLY A 68 -30.65 10.16 4.49
C GLY A 68 -30.52 8.88 3.67
N THR A 69 -30.31 9.03 2.37
CA THR A 69 -30.06 7.92 1.45
C THR A 69 -28.64 8.04 0.88
N VAL A 70 -27.92 6.93 0.85
CA VAL A 70 -26.61 6.84 0.22
C VAL A 70 -26.71 5.90 -0.98
N ILE A 71 -26.24 6.35 -2.13
CA ILE A 71 -26.20 5.56 -3.37
C ILE A 71 -24.74 5.35 -3.75
N LEU A 72 -24.31 4.09 -3.84
CA LEU A 72 -22.99 3.69 -4.29
C LEU A 72 -23.06 3.20 -5.73
N GLN A 73 -22.32 3.84 -6.63
CA GLN A 73 -22.10 3.33 -7.98
C GLN A 73 -20.83 2.48 -8.00
N THR A 74 -20.96 1.20 -8.27
CA THR A 74 -19.84 0.25 -8.32
C THR A 74 -20.02 -0.78 -9.41
N LYS A 75 -18.91 -1.32 -9.92
CA LYS A 75 -18.87 -2.51 -10.78
C LYS A 75 -18.57 -3.79 -10.00
N LEU A 76 -18.21 -3.65 -8.72
CA LEU A 76 -17.79 -4.72 -7.84
C LEU A 76 -18.76 -4.87 -6.66
N ALA A 77 -20.08 -4.93 -6.95
CA ALA A 77 -21.11 -5.01 -5.90
C ALA A 77 -20.92 -6.21 -4.96
N ASP A 78 -20.47 -7.35 -5.49
CA ASP A 78 -20.26 -8.59 -4.72
C ASP A 78 -18.89 -8.63 -3.99
N HIS A 79 -18.05 -7.61 -4.16
CA HIS A 79 -16.76 -7.56 -3.46
C HIS A 79 -16.96 -7.46 -1.95
N PRO A 80 -16.24 -8.25 -1.12
CA PRO A 80 -16.44 -8.27 0.33
C PRO A 80 -16.39 -6.90 1.02
N VAL A 81 -15.52 -6.01 0.54
CA VAL A 81 -15.44 -4.62 1.04
C VAL A 81 -16.74 -3.87 0.77
N MET A 82 -17.31 -3.99 -0.45
CA MET A 82 -18.56 -3.32 -0.80
C MET A 82 -19.74 -3.86 0.01
N GLN A 83 -19.81 -5.17 0.20
CA GLN A 83 -20.84 -5.81 1.02
C GLN A 83 -20.76 -5.34 2.48
N ALA A 84 -19.56 -5.26 3.04
CA ALA A 84 -19.36 -4.75 4.39
C ALA A 84 -19.74 -3.25 4.54
N VAL A 85 -19.45 -2.43 3.51
CA VAL A 85 -19.88 -1.02 3.46
C VAL A 85 -21.40 -0.90 3.42
N LEU A 86 -22.07 -1.70 2.59
CA LEU A 86 -23.54 -1.71 2.48
C LEU A 86 -24.19 -2.14 3.79
N ALA A 87 -23.63 -3.15 4.46
CA ALA A 87 -24.08 -3.63 5.75
C ALA A 87 -23.70 -2.68 6.90
N GLN A 88 -22.80 -1.72 6.68
CA GLN A 88 -22.17 -0.89 7.72
C GLN A 88 -21.54 -1.73 8.83
N ASP A 89 -20.98 -2.89 8.46
CA ASP A 89 -20.45 -3.90 9.37
C ASP A 89 -18.93 -3.95 9.29
N TYR A 90 -18.28 -3.36 10.31
CA TYR A 90 -16.82 -3.39 10.44
C TYR A 90 -16.30 -4.82 10.73
N ASP A 91 -17.02 -5.61 11.51
CA ASP A 91 -16.57 -6.96 11.87
C ASP A 91 -16.57 -7.88 10.63
N MET A 92 -17.56 -7.74 9.76
CA MET A 92 -17.60 -8.42 8.47
C MET A 92 -16.38 -8.05 7.62
N PHE A 93 -16.08 -6.76 7.50
CA PHE A 93 -14.88 -6.28 6.81
C PHE A 93 -13.60 -6.85 7.42
N TYR A 94 -13.43 -6.69 8.74
CA TYR A 94 -12.24 -7.12 9.47
C TYR A 94 -11.96 -8.61 9.33
N LYS A 95 -12.97 -9.45 9.52
CA LYS A 95 -12.82 -10.91 9.42
C LYS A 95 -12.32 -11.34 8.03
N HIS A 96 -12.84 -10.74 6.98
CA HIS A 96 -12.36 -11.02 5.62
C HIS A 96 -10.92 -10.52 5.42
N GLU A 97 -10.67 -9.26 5.71
CA GLU A 97 -9.39 -8.59 5.46
C GLU A 97 -8.23 -9.27 6.20
N ILE A 98 -8.44 -9.61 7.48
CA ILE A 98 -7.39 -10.24 8.29
C ILE A 98 -7.01 -11.63 7.79
N GLN A 99 -7.97 -12.40 7.28
CA GLN A 99 -7.72 -13.71 6.68
C GLN A 99 -6.90 -13.59 5.40
N VAL A 100 -7.27 -12.64 4.52
CA VAL A 100 -6.51 -12.37 3.29
C VAL A 100 -5.08 -11.97 3.62
N ARG A 101 -4.88 -11.02 4.54
CA ARG A 101 -3.53 -10.58 4.95
C ARG A 101 -2.69 -11.71 5.53
N LYS A 102 -3.30 -12.60 6.31
CA LYS A 102 -2.61 -13.78 6.84
C LYS A 102 -2.18 -14.73 5.72
N MET A 103 -3.08 -14.99 4.78
CA MET A 103 -2.84 -15.93 3.68
C MET A 103 -1.71 -15.46 2.74
N ILE A 104 -1.66 -14.17 2.45
CA ILE A 104 -0.69 -13.60 1.50
C ILE A 104 0.54 -12.99 2.17
N GLY A 105 0.65 -13.09 3.52
CA GLY A 105 1.80 -12.60 4.28
C GLY A 105 1.93 -11.08 4.24
N TYR A 106 0.90 -10.36 4.72
CA TYR A 106 0.92 -8.90 4.90
C TYR A 106 0.74 -8.51 6.38
N PRO A 107 1.02 -7.26 6.75
CA PRO A 107 0.79 -6.77 8.10
C PRO A 107 -0.66 -7.01 8.58
N PRO A 108 -0.87 -7.43 9.84
CA PRO A 108 0.09 -7.45 10.96
C PRO A 108 0.92 -8.74 11.09
N PHE A 109 0.79 -9.70 10.20
CA PHE A 109 1.47 -11.00 10.31
C PHE A 109 2.90 -10.96 9.80
N PHE A 110 3.19 -10.06 8.86
CA PHE A 110 4.50 -9.83 8.28
C PHE A 110 4.84 -8.35 8.34
N HIS A 111 6.12 -8.05 8.40
CA HIS A 111 6.65 -6.72 8.19
C HIS A 111 6.96 -6.50 6.72
N LEU A 112 6.88 -5.26 6.28
CA LEU A 112 7.20 -4.85 4.93
C LEU A 112 8.41 -3.91 4.93
N MET A 113 9.17 -3.96 3.85
CA MET A 113 10.16 -2.95 3.54
C MET A 113 10.06 -2.57 2.08
N GLN A 114 9.93 -1.29 1.81
CA GLN A 114 9.98 -0.74 0.47
C GLN A 114 11.36 -0.14 0.22
N ILE A 115 12.01 -0.57 -0.84
CA ILE A 115 13.26 0.00 -1.32
C ILE A 115 12.94 0.67 -2.65
N VAL A 116 13.22 1.97 -2.76
CA VAL A 116 12.99 2.74 -3.98
C VAL A 116 14.31 3.29 -4.48
N ILE A 117 14.61 3.03 -5.75
CA ILE A 117 15.68 3.71 -6.46
C ILE A 117 15.08 4.69 -7.45
N SER A 118 15.57 5.92 -7.43
CA SER A 118 15.12 6.96 -8.35
C SER A 118 16.25 7.69 -9.02
N ALA A 119 16.06 8.05 -10.30
CA ALA A 119 16.97 8.86 -11.09
C ALA A 119 16.22 9.77 -12.07
N SER A 120 16.91 10.78 -12.60
CA SER A 120 16.39 11.63 -13.68
C SER A 120 16.22 10.87 -15.00
N ASP A 121 17.04 9.85 -15.20
CA ASP A 121 17.01 8.95 -16.34
C ASP A 121 16.37 7.63 -15.96
N ARG A 122 15.48 7.10 -16.83
CA ARG A 122 14.70 5.89 -16.57
C ARG A 122 15.57 4.64 -16.50
N ASP A 123 16.45 4.49 -17.49
CA ASP A 123 17.27 3.29 -17.63
C ASP A 123 18.26 3.19 -16.48
N ARG A 124 18.82 4.32 -16.04
CA ARG A 124 19.67 4.36 -14.84
C ARG A 124 18.94 3.93 -13.57
N ALA A 125 17.70 4.37 -13.40
CA ALA A 125 16.93 3.95 -12.23
C ALA A 125 16.64 2.44 -12.27
N LEU A 126 16.32 1.90 -13.46
CA LEU A 126 16.13 0.48 -13.68
C LEU A 126 17.40 -0.33 -13.45
N GLU A 127 18.53 0.08 -14.06
CA GLU A 127 19.83 -0.54 -13.84
C GLU A 127 20.19 -0.58 -12.36
N GLY A 128 20.01 0.53 -11.65
CA GLY A 128 20.33 0.61 -10.22
C GLY A 128 19.50 -0.34 -9.36
N ILE A 129 18.19 -0.44 -9.59
CA ILE A 129 17.34 -1.35 -8.80
C ILE A 129 17.64 -2.82 -9.16
N THR A 130 17.95 -3.11 -10.42
CA THR A 130 18.31 -4.45 -10.89
C THR A 130 19.63 -4.89 -10.25
N GLU A 131 20.68 -4.06 -10.34
CA GLU A 131 21.98 -4.30 -9.70
C GLU A 131 21.84 -4.59 -8.21
N LEU A 132 21.08 -3.73 -7.48
CA LEU A 132 20.84 -3.92 -6.06
C LEU A 132 20.13 -5.26 -5.79
N THR A 133 19.11 -5.58 -6.57
CA THR A 133 18.31 -6.80 -6.38
C THR A 133 19.13 -8.07 -6.64
N GLU A 134 19.92 -8.09 -7.70
CA GLU A 134 20.79 -9.23 -8.04
C GLU A 134 21.84 -9.48 -6.95
N ASN A 135 22.50 -8.42 -6.49
CA ASN A 135 23.47 -8.53 -5.41
C ASN A 135 22.83 -8.92 -4.08
N LEU A 136 21.62 -8.44 -3.82
CA LEU A 136 20.87 -8.84 -2.62
C LEU A 136 20.50 -10.33 -2.67
N ARG A 137 20.04 -10.82 -3.82
CA ARG A 137 19.72 -12.26 -4.02
C ARG A 137 20.98 -13.13 -3.87
N ALA A 138 22.10 -12.69 -4.39
CA ALA A 138 23.36 -13.40 -4.26
C ALA A 138 23.84 -13.58 -2.80
N LEU A 139 23.37 -12.73 -1.89
CA LEU A 139 23.67 -12.85 -0.45
C LEU A 139 22.69 -13.73 0.30
N MET A 140 21.54 -14.07 -0.32
CA MET A 140 20.51 -14.88 0.32
C MET A 140 20.75 -16.36 0.02
N LEU A 141 20.41 -17.19 1.00
CA LEU A 141 20.32 -18.63 0.81
C LEU A 141 18.92 -18.96 0.31
N GLU A 142 18.84 -19.60 -0.85
CA GLU A 142 17.56 -20.07 -1.41
C GLU A 142 17.37 -21.55 -1.08
N ASP A 143 16.22 -21.86 -0.51
CA ASP A 143 15.81 -23.25 -0.25
C ASP A 143 15.50 -23.92 -1.61
N PRO A 144 16.22 -24.97 -2.01
CA PRO A 144 16.04 -25.62 -3.30
C PRO A 144 14.70 -26.36 -3.41
N ILE A 145 13.98 -26.60 -2.30
CA ILE A 145 12.73 -27.34 -2.30
C ILE A 145 11.52 -26.41 -2.47
N ASN A 146 11.50 -25.29 -1.79
CA ASN A 146 10.34 -24.38 -1.75
C ASN A 146 10.61 -22.98 -2.32
N GLY A 147 11.85 -22.69 -2.73
CA GLY A 147 12.26 -21.39 -3.26
C GLY A 147 12.23 -20.25 -2.24
N ALA A 148 12.13 -20.56 -0.95
CA ALA A 148 12.18 -19.55 0.09
C ALA A 148 13.59 -18.97 0.24
N CYS A 149 13.70 -17.65 0.34
CA CYS A 149 14.97 -16.96 0.55
C CYS A 149 15.20 -16.70 2.04
N TYR A 150 16.41 -16.93 2.50
CA TYR A 150 16.83 -16.72 3.89
C TYR A 150 18.05 -15.80 3.96
N VAL A 151 18.04 -14.89 4.94
CA VAL A 151 19.16 -13.97 5.17
C VAL A 151 20.13 -14.58 6.16
N PRO A 152 21.37 -14.91 5.77
CA PRO A 152 22.40 -15.33 6.70
C PRO A 152 22.87 -14.11 7.50
N PHE A 153 22.73 -14.12 8.84
CA PHE A 153 23.31 -13.09 9.72
C PHE A 153 24.81 -13.28 9.92
N THR A 154 25.29 -14.47 9.66
CA THR A 154 26.71 -14.91 9.63
C THR A 154 26.85 -15.92 8.51
N ASN A 155 28.07 -16.34 8.16
CA ASN A 155 28.34 -17.40 7.15
C ASN A 155 27.84 -18.79 7.63
N ASP A 156 26.68 -18.82 8.24
CA ASP A 156 26.12 -20.00 8.89
C ASP A 156 24.93 -20.51 8.05
N GLU A 157 25.10 -21.68 7.46
CA GLU A 157 24.06 -22.39 6.68
C GLU A 157 22.84 -22.76 7.53
N SER A 158 22.90 -22.63 8.87
CA SER A 158 21.74 -22.84 9.77
C SER A 158 20.61 -21.83 9.55
N ALA A 159 20.78 -20.88 8.63
CA ALA A 159 19.73 -19.95 8.20
C ALA A 159 18.62 -20.65 7.43
N LEU A 160 18.94 -21.69 6.66
CA LEU A 160 17.98 -22.46 5.86
C LEU A 160 16.91 -23.07 6.77
N GLY A 161 15.64 -22.90 6.38
CA GLY A 161 14.50 -23.42 7.13
C GLY A 161 14.18 -22.67 8.43
N ASN A 162 14.94 -21.65 8.82
CA ASN A 162 14.63 -20.84 10.00
C ASN A 162 13.64 -19.71 9.64
N PRO A 163 12.36 -19.80 10.09
CA PRO A 163 11.35 -18.79 9.76
C PRO A 163 11.75 -17.37 10.18
N ALA A 164 12.57 -17.23 11.24
CA ALA A 164 13.05 -15.93 11.70
C ALA A 164 13.98 -15.24 10.70
N ARG A 165 14.53 -15.97 9.73
CA ARG A 165 15.44 -15.46 8.71
C ARG A 165 14.83 -15.43 7.32
N GLN A 166 13.57 -15.86 7.18
CA GLN A 166 12.85 -15.89 5.91
C GLN A 166 12.55 -14.48 5.41
N VAL A 167 12.80 -14.25 4.11
CA VAL A 167 12.46 -13.02 3.40
C VAL A 167 11.86 -13.35 2.04
N THR A 168 10.81 -12.67 1.67
CA THR A 168 10.25 -12.73 0.32
C THR A 168 10.55 -11.43 -0.41
N LEU A 169 11.09 -11.52 -1.62
CA LEU A 169 11.36 -10.40 -2.50
C LEU A 169 10.28 -10.30 -3.58
N LEU A 170 9.66 -9.14 -3.70
CA LEU A 170 8.67 -8.82 -4.73
C LEU A 170 9.21 -7.71 -5.62
N GLY A 171 9.47 -8.03 -6.86
CA GLY A 171 10.08 -7.12 -7.83
C GLY A 171 11.48 -7.59 -8.30
N PRO A 172 12.30 -6.69 -8.89
CA PRO A 172 12.05 -5.24 -9.02
C PRO A 172 10.92 -4.91 -10.01
N SER A 173 10.23 -3.79 -9.77
CA SER A 173 9.17 -3.28 -10.63
C SER A 173 9.17 -1.75 -10.67
N ALA A 174 8.49 -1.17 -11.66
CA ALA A 174 8.18 0.25 -11.62
C ALA A 174 7.36 0.57 -10.36
N ALA A 175 7.63 1.68 -9.71
CA ALA A 175 6.81 2.13 -8.60
C ALA A 175 5.41 2.54 -9.11
N PRO A 176 4.33 2.42 -8.31
CA PRO A 176 2.98 2.81 -8.72
C PRO A 176 2.88 4.24 -9.26
N LEU A 177 3.64 5.15 -8.67
CA LEU A 177 3.90 6.47 -9.23
C LEU A 177 5.30 6.46 -9.84
N GLU A 178 5.37 6.06 -11.12
CA GLU A 178 6.65 5.85 -11.82
C GLU A 178 7.53 7.10 -11.89
N ARG A 179 6.92 8.29 -11.91
CA ARG A 179 7.66 9.55 -12.05
C ARG A 179 7.13 10.61 -11.09
N ILE A 180 7.99 11.05 -10.16
CA ILE A 180 7.71 12.13 -9.22
C ILE A 180 8.83 13.18 -9.31
N ARG A 181 8.49 14.46 -9.40
CA ARG A 181 9.44 15.57 -9.45
C ARG A 181 10.55 15.35 -10.49
N ASN A 182 10.15 14.91 -11.67
CA ASN A 182 11.03 14.62 -12.80
C ASN A 182 12.06 13.49 -12.55
N ARG A 183 11.79 12.57 -11.62
CA ARG A 183 12.61 11.39 -11.34
C ARG A 183 11.80 10.12 -11.57
N TRP A 184 12.36 9.19 -12.31
CA TRP A 184 11.84 7.85 -12.50
C TRP A 184 12.09 7.00 -11.27
N ARG A 185 11.14 6.16 -10.89
CA ARG A 185 11.15 5.39 -9.66
C ARG A 185 10.92 3.91 -9.96
N PHE A 186 11.81 3.08 -9.45
CA PHE A 186 11.65 1.63 -9.41
C PHE A 186 11.73 1.17 -7.96
N GLN A 187 11.05 0.08 -7.67
CA GLN A 187 10.93 -0.43 -6.31
C GLN A 187 11.20 -1.92 -6.21
N LEU A 188 11.65 -2.31 -5.04
CA LEU A 188 11.70 -3.66 -4.54
C LEU A 188 10.97 -3.69 -3.21
N ILE A 189 10.04 -4.64 -3.02
CA ILE A 189 9.34 -4.83 -1.76
C ILE A 189 9.85 -6.13 -1.14
N LEU A 190 10.19 -6.07 0.13
CA LEU A 190 10.55 -7.24 0.91
C LEU A 190 9.50 -7.48 1.98
N LYS A 191 9.22 -8.76 2.24
CA LYS A 191 8.34 -9.19 3.33
C LYS A 191 9.08 -10.18 4.20
N ALA A 192 8.95 -10.04 5.52
CA ALA A 192 9.45 -11.01 6.48
C ALA A 192 8.55 -11.09 7.70
N PRO A 193 8.42 -12.26 8.34
CA PRO A 193 7.65 -12.41 9.58
C PRO A 193 8.33 -11.72 10.77
N TYR A 194 9.64 -11.43 10.68
CA TYR A 194 10.43 -10.84 11.76
C TYR A 194 11.13 -9.55 11.32
N LEU A 195 10.86 -8.47 12.04
CA LEU A 195 11.41 -7.15 11.76
C LEU A 195 12.95 -7.10 11.76
N PRO A 196 13.69 -7.75 12.70
CA PRO A 196 15.14 -7.72 12.70
C PRO A 196 15.78 -8.20 11.39
N THR A 197 15.13 -9.15 10.71
CA THR A 197 15.60 -9.67 9.43
C THR A 197 15.52 -8.58 8.34
N LEU A 198 14.39 -7.85 8.27
CA LEU A 198 14.28 -6.71 7.35
C LEU A 198 15.26 -5.60 7.67
N LEU A 199 15.48 -5.30 8.97
CA LEU A 199 16.42 -4.26 9.38
C LEU A 199 17.85 -4.61 8.96
N THR A 200 18.25 -5.88 9.03
CA THR A 200 19.56 -6.34 8.54
C THR A 200 19.70 -6.10 7.04
N VAL A 201 18.71 -6.50 6.26
CA VAL A 201 18.69 -6.25 4.80
C VAL A 201 18.69 -4.76 4.51
N GLY A 202 17.86 -3.99 5.22
CA GLY A 202 17.76 -2.53 5.03
C GLY A 202 19.07 -1.80 5.31
N ASN A 203 19.79 -2.21 6.35
CA ASN A 203 21.11 -1.67 6.67
C ASN A 203 22.14 -2.01 5.59
N TRP A 204 22.12 -3.24 5.08
CA TRP A 204 22.95 -3.62 3.95
C TRP A 204 22.64 -2.75 2.73
N CYS A 205 21.36 -2.59 2.36
CA CYS A 205 20.95 -1.77 1.23
C CYS A 205 21.37 -0.31 1.37
N LYS A 206 21.25 0.28 2.57
CA LYS A 206 21.68 1.68 2.83
C LYS A 206 23.19 1.87 2.63
N ASN A 207 23.98 0.84 2.91
CA ASN A 207 25.44 0.86 2.78
C ASN A 207 25.93 0.37 1.42
N TYR A 208 25.03 -0.08 0.55
CA TYR A 208 25.37 -0.59 -0.77
C TYR A 208 26.07 0.46 -1.65
N ARG A 209 27.12 0.05 -2.34
CA ARG A 209 27.86 0.90 -3.27
C ARG A 209 27.65 0.42 -4.70
N PHE A 210 26.95 1.22 -5.47
CA PHE A 210 26.71 0.93 -6.88
C PHE A 210 28.00 0.96 -7.69
N SER A 211 28.16 0.00 -8.60
CA SER A 211 29.38 -0.21 -9.41
C SER A 211 29.64 0.91 -10.42
N SER A 212 28.61 1.59 -10.86
CA SER A 212 28.70 2.61 -11.89
C SER A 212 29.25 3.94 -11.36
N ARG A 213 30.22 4.56 -12.08
CA ARG A 213 30.65 5.95 -11.86
C ARG A 213 29.48 6.95 -11.87
N LYS A 214 28.33 6.55 -12.45
CA LYS A 214 27.09 7.35 -12.55
C LYS A 214 26.20 7.21 -11.30
N SER A 215 26.66 6.49 -10.26
CA SER A 215 25.91 6.27 -9.00
C SER A 215 25.49 7.57 -8.29
N LYS A 216 26.24 8.66 -8.49
CA LYS A 216 25.92 9.97 -7.89
C LYS A 216 24.54 10.53 -8.25
N SER A 217 23.91 10.06 -9.34
CA SER A 217 22.56 10.48 -9.76
C SER A 217 21.44 9.61 -9.17
N LEU A 218 21.79 8.45 -8.61
CA LEU A 218 20.85 7.53 -8.00
C LEU A 218 20.50 8.00 -6.59
N ARG A 219 19.22 7.94 -6.25
CA ARG A 219 18.75 8.13 -4.88
C ARG A 219 18.09 6.84 -4.41
N LEU A 220 18.64 6.26 -3.38
CA LEU A 220 18.10 5.10 -2.68
C LEU A 220 17.27 5.59 -1.49
N THR A 221 16.09 5.03 -1.32
CA THR A 221 15.23 5.22 -0.13
C THR A 221 14.83 3.85 0.38
N VAL A 222 14.93 3.64 1.68
CA VAL A 222 14.50 2.42 2.37
C VAL A 222 13.47 2.85 3.41
N ASP A 223 12.27 2.32 3.32
CA ASP A 223 11.16 2.56 4.22
C ASP A 223 10.69 1.24 4.82
N VAL A 224 10.57 1.18 6.14
CA VAL A 224 10.18 -0.02 6.90
C VAL A 224 8.78 0.18 7.41
N ASP A 225 7.93 -0.84 7.22
CA ASP A 225 6.50 -0.81 7.50
C ASP A 225 5.82 0.46 6.94
N PRO A 226 6.01 0.72 5.62
CA PRO A 226 5.52 1.93 5.00
C PRO A 226 4.00 2.05 5.16
N GLU A 227 3.54 3.23 5.52
CA GLU A 227 2.11 3.53 5.58
C GLU A 227 1.45 3.44 4.19
N ASN A 228 2.23 3.73 3.15
CA ASN A 228 1.85 3.65 1.75
C ASN A 228 2.98 3.02 0.95
N ILE A 229 2.65 2.08 0.08
CA ILE A 229 3.58 1.55 -0.93
C ILE A 229 3.36 2.17 -2.32
N LEU A 230 2.61 3.26 -2.39
CA LEU A 230 2.35 4.08 -3.59
C LEU A 230 3.49 5.03 -3.92
#